data_885a15e488821d04b0af647267385a50
#
_entry.id   885a15e488821d04b0af647267385a50
#
_cell.length_a   1.000
_cell.length_b   1.000
_cell.length_c   1.000
_cell.angle_alpha   90.00
_cell.angle_beta   90.00
_cell.angle_gamma   90.00
#
_symmetry.space_group_name_H-M   'P 1'
#
loop_
_entity.id
_entity.type
_entity.pdbx_description
1 polymer ?
#
loop_
_entity_poly.entity_id
_entity_poly.type
_entity_poly.pdbx_seq_one_letter_code
_entity_poly.pdbx_strand_id
1 'polypeptide(L)'
;MSSAKENIFLQNINTEKNNNQFEEIVMIVENAKDRAYRKVNEELILMYQEIGKYISKKTEEASYGSGFVDNVAEFFSTNYPELKGFNRRGLYRMKQFYE
;
A
#
# COMPACT_ATOMS: atom_id res chain seq x y z
N MET A 1 -15.10 -30.61 6.54
CA MET A 1 -14.32 -30.91 7.67
C MET A 1 -15.03 -31.33 8.89
N SER A 2 -15.43 -32.54 8.81
CA SER A 2 -16.05 -33.23 9.94
C SER A 2 -15.09 -33.35 11.13
N SER A 3 -13.80 -33.26 10.86
CA SER A 3 -12.77 -33.44 11.87
C SER A 3 -12.85 -32.46 13.04
N ALA A 4 -13.41 -31.27 12.82
CA ALA A 4 -13.50 -30.28 13.89
C ALA A 4 -14.40 -30.77 15.04
N LYS A 5 -15.48 -31.45 14.75
CA LYS A 5 -16.37 -31.97 15.78
C LYS A 5 -15.81 -33.25 16.42
N GLU A 6 -15.20 -34.08 15.63
CA GLU A 6 -14.60 -35.32 16.11
C GLU A 6 -13.45 -35.08 17.04
N ASN A 7 -12.71 -34.00 16.83
CA ASN A 7 -11.50 -33.70 17.55
C ASN A 7 -11.72 -32.95 18.86
N ILE A 8 -12.97 -32.65 19.24
CA ILE A 8 -13.24 -31.94 20.47
C ILE A 8 -12.66 -32.66 21.68
N PHE A 9 -12.83 -33.99 21.75
CA PHE A 9 -12.28 -34.78 22.84
C PHE A 9 -10.75 -34.84 22.81
N LEU A 10 -10.19 -34.98 21.62
CA LEU A 10 -8.73 -35.00 21.45
C LEU A 10 -8.13 -33.66 21.83
N GLN A 11 -8.83 -32.58 21.50
CA GLN A 11 -8.38 -31.24 21.86
C GLN A 11 -8.34 -31.03 23.36
N ASN A 12 -9.26 -31.62 24.11
CA ASN A 12 -9.26 -31.51 25.55
C ASN A 12 -8.03 -32.22 26.19
N ILE A 13 -7.48 -33.19 25.50
CA ILE A 13 -6.29 -33.91 25.99
C ILE A 13 -5.00 -33.17 25.59
N ASN A 14 -4.93 -32.68 24.36
CA ASN A 14 -3.71 -32.08 23.80
C ASN A 14 -3.84 -30.61 23.47
N THR A 15 -4.83 -29.92 24.06
CA THR A 15 -5.19 -28.57 23.69
C THR A 15 -4.01 -27.59 23.73
N GLU A 16 -3.26 -27.58 24.81
CA GLU A 16 -2.14 -26.64 24.95
C GLU A 16 -1.08 -26.87 23.90
N LYS A 17 -0.70 -28.11 23.66
CA LYS A 17 0.33 -28.45 22.69
C LYS A 17 -0.10 -28.09 21.27
N ASN A 18 -1.35 -28.44 20.91
CA ASN A 18 -1.87 -28.17 19.58
C ASN A 18 -2.07 -26.66 19.36
N ASN A 19 -2.56 -25.95 20.37
CA ASN A 19 -2.75 -24.51 20.27
C ASN A 19 -1.43 -23.78 20.10
N ASN A 20 -0.38 -24.20 20.81
CA ASN A 20 0.94 -23.59 20.66
C ASN A 20 1.50 -23.77 19.25
N GLN A 21 1.32 -24.93 18.67
CA GLN A 21 1.76 -25.21 17.30
C GLN A 21 0.97 -24.37 16.29
N PHE A 22 -0.33 -24.28 16.49
CA PHE A 22 -1.19 -23.48 15.60
C PHE A 22 -0.89 -22.00 15.73
N GLU A 23 -0.63 -21.52 16.94
CA GLU A 23 -0.26 -20.13 17.17
C GLU A 23 1.07 -19.78 16.52
N GLU A 24 2.02 -20.71 16.50
CA GLU A 24 3.26 -20.49 15.78
C GLU A 24 3.02 -20.26 14.29
N ILE A 25 2.12 -21.03 13.69
CA ILE A 25 1.76 -20.86 12.30
C ILE A 25 1.09 -19.50 12.10
N VAL A 26 0.19 -19.12 12.99
CA VAL A 26 -0.46 -17.81 12.93
C VAL A 26 0.57 -16.70 12.99
N MET A 27 1.56 -16.81 13.85
CA MET A 27 2.63 -15.81 13.95
C MET A 27 3.42 -15.69 12.66
N ILE A 28 3.71 -16.82 12.02
CA ILE A 28 4.41 -16.82 10.73
C ILE A 28 3.58 -16.06 9.70
N VAL A 29 2.27 -16.31 9.63
CA VAL A 29 1.37 -15.64 8.70
C VAL A 29 1.31 -14.14 8.98
N GLU A 30 1.12 -13.76 10.25
CA GLU A 30 1.01 -12.36 10.62
C GLU A 30 2.31 -11.59 10.34
N ASN A 31 3.44 -12.19 10.65
CA ASN A 31 4.74 -11.57 10.34
C ASN A 31 4.95 -11.39 8.84
N ALA A 32 4.52 -12.37 8.04
CA ALA A 32 4.61 -12.27 6.59
C ALA A 32 3.71 -11.15 6.05
N LYS A 33 2.49 -11.03 6.59
CA LYS A 33 1.59 -9.93 6.22
C LYS A 33 2.19 -8.58 6.55
N ASP A 34 2.77 -8.43 7.73
CA ASP A 34 3.37 -7.17 8.15
C ASP A 34 4.53 -6.79 7.23
N ARG A 35 5.36 -7.76 6.84
CA ARG A 35 6.44 -7.49 5.90
C ARG A 35 5.91 -7.08 4.54
N ALA A 36 4.84 -7.72 4.07
CA ALA A 36 4.22 -7.39 2.79
C ALA A 36 3.66 -5.97 2.80
N TYR A 37 2.95 -5.59 3.87
CA TYR A 37 2.41 -4.24 4.01
C TYR A 37 3.52 -3.19 4.05
N ARG A 38 4.60 -3.45 4.77
CA ARG A 38 5.74 -2.54 4.81
C ARG A 38 6.38 -2.38 3.44
N LYS A 39 6.52 -3.46 2.70
CA LYS A 39 7.09 -3.41 1.35
C LYS A 39 6.23 -2.58 0.41
N VAL A 40 4.91 -2.75 0.47
CA VAL A 40 3.98 -1.95 -0.34
C VAL A 40 4.11 -0.48 0.02
N ASN A 41 4.18 -0.14 1.31
CA ASN A 41 4.34 1.24 1.74
C ASN A 41 5.65 1.84 1.26
N GLU A 42 6.74 1.10 1.32
CA GLU A 42 8.04 1.56 0.81
C GLU A 42 7.97 1.87 -0.67
N GLU A 43 7.37 1.01 -1.46
CA GLU A 43 7.23 1.22 -2.90
C GLU A 43 6.35 2.42 -3.21
N LEU A 44 5.27 2.63 -2.45
CA LEU A 44 4.42 3.81 -2.62
C LEU A 44 5.17 5.09 -2.31
N ILE A 45 5.97 5.10 -1.24
CA ILE A 45 6.78 6.26 -0.88
C ILE A 45 7.78 6.58 -1.99
N LEU A 46 8.46 5.57 -2.51
CA LEU A 46 9.39 5.75 -3.62
C LEU A 46 8.69 6.30 -4.86
N MET A 47 7.51 5.79 -5.17
CA MET A 47 6.71 6.27 -6.29
C MET A 47 6.34 7.73 -6.10
N TYR A 48 5.88 8.11 -4.91
CA TYR A 48 5.52 9.49 -4.63
C TYR A 48 6.71 10.42 -4.77
N GLN A 49 7.88 9.99 -4.32
CA GLN A 49 9.11 10.78 -4.46
C GLN A 49 9.49 10.97 -5.93
N GLU A 50 9.40 9.92 -6.72
CA GLU A 50 9.72 10.00 -8.14
C GLU A 50 8.77 10.91 -8.90
N ILE A 51 7.47 10.77 -8.64
CA ILE A 51 6.46 11.63 -9.27
C ILE A 51 6.63 13.06 -8.80
N GLY A 52 6.81 13.28 -7.50
CA GLY A 52 7.01 14.60 -6.93
C GLY A 52 8.23 15.30 -7.52
N LYS A 53 9.31 14.56 -7.70
CA LYS A 53 10.52 15.08 -8.33
C LYS A 53 10.24 15.53 -9.77
N TYR A 54 9.54 14.69 -10.52
CA TYR A 54 9.19 14.99 -11.91
C TYR A 54 8.34 16.26 -11.99
N ILE A 55 7.30 16.35 -11.14
CA ILE A 55 6.41 17.51 -11.09
C ILE A 55 7.19 18.76 -10.68
N SER A 56 8.06 18.64 -9.68
CA SER A 56 8.86 19.77 -9.21
C SER A 56 9.73 20.32 -10.34
N LYS A 57 10.38 19.45 -11.09
CA LYS A 57 11.20 19.86 -12.23
C LYS A 57 10.37 20.56 -13.30
N LYS A 58 9.23 19.98 -13.65
CA LYS A 58 8.39 20.54 -14.72
C LYS A 58 7.77 21.87 -14.33
N THR A 59 7.38 22.04 -13.08
CA THR A 59 6.82 23.30 -12.62
C THR A 59 7.85 24.43 -12.51
N GLU A 60 9.12 24.10 -12.40
CA GLU A 60 10.21 25.07 -12.45
C GLU A 60 10.47 25.58 -13.87
N GLU A 61 10.12 24.80 -14.89
CA GLU A 61 10.28 25.21 -16.27
C GLU A 61 9.27 26.31 -16.62
N ALA A 62 9.76 27.38 -17.24
CA ALA A 62 8.95 28.56 -17.51
C ALA A 62 7.71 28.28 -18.39
N SER A 63 7.77 27.26 -19.24
CA SER A 63 6.68 26.96 -20.18
C SER A 63 5.54 26.18 -19.52
N TYR A 64 5.73 25.58 -18.35
CA TYR A 64 4.69 24.79 -17.72
C TYR A 64 4.04 25.46 -16.52
N GLY A 65 4.84 25.93 -15.56
CA GLY A 65 4.29 26.52 -14.34
C GLY A 65 3.25 25.63 -13.66
N SER A 66 2.24 26.27 -13.06
CA SER A 66 1.15 25.55 -12.37
C SER A 66 0.22 24.81 -13.34
N GLY A 67 0.19 25.22 -14.60
CA GLY A 67 -0.67 24.57 -15.60
C GLY A 67 -0.29 23.12 -15.86
N PHE A 68 0.97 22.74 -15.63
CA PHE A 68 1.40 21.37 -15.81
C PHE A 68 0.65 20.42 -14.88
N VAL A 69 0.52 20.79 -13.61
CA VAL A 69 -0.19 19.93 -12.62
C VAL A 69 -1.65 19.75 -12.99
N ASP A 70 -2.31 20.83 -13.40
CA ASP A 70 -3.71 20.77 -13.81
C ASP A 70 -3.89 19.86 -15.04
N ASN A 71 -2.97 19.94 -15.99
CA ASN A 71 -3.01 19.12 -17.18
C ASN A 71 -2.80 17.64 -16.86
N VAL A 72 -1.88 17.33 -15.95
CA VAL A 72 -1.66 15.95 -15.51
C VAL A 72 -2.89 15.42 -14.79
N ALA A 73 -3.48 16.20 -13.90
CA ALA A 73 -4.69 15.80 -13.19
C ALA A 73 -5.83 15.49 -14.14
N GLU A 74 -6.03 16.33 -15.15
CA GLU A 74 -7.04 16.11 -16.18
C GLU A 74 -6.76 14.85 -16.98
N PHE A 75 -5.52 14.64 -17.36
CA PHE A 75 -5.11 13.43 -18.08
C PHE A 75 -5.46 12.17 -17.32
N PHE A 76 -5.13 12.12 -16.03
CA PHE A 76 -5.47 10.96 -15.21
C PHE A 76 -6.96 10.79 -15.01
N SER A 77 -7.69 11.90 -14.82
CA SER A 77 -9.14 11.85 -14.68
C SER A 77 -9.81 11.26 -15.92
N THR A 78 -9.29 11.60 -17.09
CA THR A 78 -9.86 11.16 -18.37
C THR A 78 -9.47 9.75 -18.72
N ASN A 79 -8.19 9.41 -18.57
CA ASN A 79 -7.65 8.15 -19.10
C ASN A 79 -7.51 7.04 -18.04
N TYR A 80 -7.38 7.41 -16.76
CA TYR A 80 -7.17 6.46 -15.66
C TYR A 80 -8.04 6.82 -14.47
N PRO A 81 -9.37 6.89 -14.66
CA PRO A 81 -10.25 7.32 -13.56
C PRO A 81 -10.25 6.39 -12.36
N GLU A 82 -9.83 5.14 -12.54
CA GLU A 82 -9.72 4.18 -11.44
C GLU A 82 -8.55 4.44 -10.50
N LEU A 83 -7.54 5.20 -10.97
CA LEU A 83 -6.39 5.54 -10.13
C LEU A 83 -6.73 6.70 -9.20
N LYS A 84 -6.59 6.47 -7.90
CA LYS A 84 -6.89 7.48 -6.89
C LYS A 84 -5.63 8.24 -6.51
N GLY A 85 -5.81 9.48 -6.08
CA GLY A 85 -4.71 10.30 -5.60
C GLY A 85 -3.96 11.08 -6.66
N PHE A 86 -4.35 10.96 -7.93
CA PHE A 86 -3.70 11.67 -9.03
C PHE A 86 -4.50 12.90 -9.46
N ASN A 87 -5.28 13.47 -8.56
CA ASN A 87 -5.90 14.76 -8.76
C ASN A 87 -4.91 15.88 -8.43
N ARG A 88 -5.31 17.12 -8.69
CA ARG A 88 -4.46 18.29 -8.45
C ARG A 88 -3.88 18.30 -7.04
N ARG A 89 -4.73 18.07 -6.04
CA ARG A 89 -4.34 18.07 -4.63
C ARG A 89 -3.32 16.96 -4.32
N GLY A 90 -3.57 15.78 -4.84
CA GLY A 90 -2.67 14.64 -4.64
C GLY A 90 -1.32 14.86 -5.29
N LEU A 91 -1.31 15.40 -6.50
CA LEU A 91 -0.07 15.69 -7.22
C LEU A 91 0.76 16.77 -6.51
N TYR A 92 0.12 17.82 -5.99
CA TYR A 92 0.83 18.82 -5.20
C TYR A 92 1.38 18.24 -3.89
N ARG A 93 0.67 17.31 -3.27
CA ARG A 93 1.19 16.62 -2.08
C ARG A 93 2.44 15.81 -2.40
N MET A 94 2.47 15.14 -3.54
CA MET A 94 3.65 14.41 -3.99
C MET A 94 4.82 15.34 -4.21
N LYS A 95 4.57 16.50 -4.83
CA LYS A 95 5.58 17.53 -5.03
C LYS A 95 6.15 18.01 -3.70
N GLN A 96 5.27 18.36 -2.76
CA GLN A 96 5.69 18.81 -1.43
C GLN A 96 6.45 17.72 -0.67
N PHE A 97 6.03 16.49 -0.81
CA PHE A 97 6.71 15.37 -0.18
C PHE A 97 8.14 15.23 -0.67
N TYR A 98 8.36 15.43 -1.95
CA TYR A 98 9.70 15.40 -2.53
C TYR A 98 10.53 16.60 -2.05
N GLU A 99 9.93 17.77 -2.01
CA GLU A 99 10.59 19.00 -1.58
C GLU A 99 10.78 19.05 -0.07
#